data_4691a15dcceae505ad59c3e46dbb6fd9
#
_entry.id   4691a15dcceae505ad59c3e46dbb6fd9
#
_cell.length_a   1.000
_cell.length_b   1.000
_cell.length_c   1.000
_cell.angle_alpha   90.00
_cell.angle_beta   90.00
_cell.angle_gamma   90.00
#
_symmetry.space_group_name_H-M   'P 1'
#
loop_
_entity.id
_entity.type
_entity.pdbx_description
1 polymer ?
#
loop_
_entity_poly.entity_id
_entity_poly.type
_entity_poly.pdbx_seq_one_letter_code
_entity_poly.pdbx_strand_id
1 'polypeptide(L)'
;MEGSRAQSFEINNEKLRSVQEGKQVPSSTPVLVDYFGHSCVRIVSPLGLSVLIDPWRNDPAWGWWFPVDFPEVKVDIALSTHAHFDHDALHIPKALITMERMVGTYTLGDIRITGLADKHMSASVGKTRWTDIQKDTGEDFAPPTNNLHMDNVIYVVETGGITLVHWGDNRPVPEVFVDEYLRK
;
A
#
# COMPACT_ATOMS: atom_id res chain seq x y z
N MET A 1 11.48 29.20 -11.95
CA MET A 1 10.81 28.03 -11.31
C MET A 1 10.53 26.85 -12.28
N GLU A 2 10.81 26.98 -13.55
CA GLU A 2 10.68 25.86 -14.53
C GLU A 2 11.83 24.83 -14.47
N GLY A 3 13.02 25.22 -14.06
CA GLY A 3 14.18 24.32 -14.02
C GLY A 3 14.07 23.16 -13.03
N SER A 4 13.29 23.28 -11.93
CA SER A 4 13.21 22.21 -10.91
C SER A 4 12.30 21.04 -11.32
N ARG A 5 11.29 21.26 -12.17
CA ARG A 5 10.41 20.19 -12.67
C ARG A 5 11.08 19.35 -13.75
N ALA A 6 11.82 19.98 -14.66
CA ALA A 6 12.56 19.28 -15.71
C ALA A 6 13.67 18.40 -15.10
N GLN A 7 14.46 18.94 -14.14
CA GLN A 7 15.49 18.17 -13.46
C GLN A 7 14.95 16.97 -12.67
N SER A 8 13.82 17.11 -11.98
CA SER A 8 13.23 15.95 -11.27
C SER A 8 12.72 14.88 -12.23
N PHE A 9 12.22 15.29 -13.40
CA PHE A 9 11.75 14.37 -14.43
C PHE A 9 12.90 13.62 -15.10
N GLU A 10 14.01 14.31 -15.38
CA GLU A 10 15.25 13.69 -15.92
C GLU A 10 15.86 12.69 -14.96
N ILE A 11 16.02 13.05 -13.69
CA ILE A 11 16.55 12.15 -12.64
C ILE A 11 15.67 10.90 -12.52
N ASN A 12 14.36 11.06 -12.58
CA ASN A 12 13.43 9.94 -12.51
C ASN A 12 13.50 9.05 -13.76
N ASN A 13 13.63 9.67 -14.95
CA ASN A 13 13.83 8.93 -16.18
C ASN A 13 15.17 8.19 -16.24
N GLU A 14 16.23 8.78 -15.71
CA GLU A 14 17.52 8.12 -15.58
C GLU A 14 17.46 6.92 -14.64
N LYS A 15 16.75 7.06 -13.52
CA LYS A 15 16.50 5.97 -12.56
C LYS A 15 15.72 4.83 -13.22
N LEU A 16 14.63 5.14 -13.92
CA LEU A 16 13.84 4.15 -14.65
C LEU A 16 14.66 3.47 -15.76
N ARG A 17 15.47 4.23 -16.50
CA ARG A 17 16.37 3.67 -17.53
C ARG A 17 17.43 2.76 -16.92
N SER A 18 18.07 3.17 -15.81
CA SER A 18 19.08 2.35 -15.13
C SER A 18 18.50 1.03 -14.63
N VAL A 19 17.23 1.04 -14.26
CA VAL A 19 16.47 -0.13 -13.86
C VAL A 19 16.17 -1.04 -15.06
N GLN A 20 15.77 -0.46 -16.20
CA GLN A 20 15.51 -1.21 -17.45
C GLN A 20 16.78 -1.79 -18.07
N GLU A 21 17.91 -1.15 -17.90
CA GLU A 21 19.21 -1.60 -18.39
C GLU A 21 19.82 -2.76 -17.59
N GLY A 22 19.12 -3.23 -16.55
CA GLY A 22 19.50 -4.46 -15.83
C GLY A 22 20.84 -4.36 -15.08
N LYS A 23 21.15 -3.21 -14.50
CA LYS A 23 22.31 -3.09 -13.60
C LYS A 23 22.16 -4.09 -12.47
N GLN A 24 23.08 -5.05 -12.41
CA GLN A 24 23.13 -5.97 -11.29
C GLN A 24 23.48 -5.21 -10.01
N VAL A 25 22.61 -5.30 -9.03
CA VAL A 25 22.86 -4.75 -7.70
C VAL A 25 23.64 -5.77 -6.90
N PRO A 26 24.66 -5.34 -6.14
CA PRO A 26 25.31 -6.25 -5.22
C PRO A 26 24.29 -6.91 -4.30
N SER A 27 24.34 -8.23 -4.16
CA SER A 27 23.43 -9.02 -3.31
C SER A 27 23.52 -8.63 -1.81
N SER A 28 24.47 -7.79 -1.46
CA SER A 28 24.67 -7.26 -0.10
C SER A 28 23.90 -5.96 0.19
N THR A 29 23.25 -5.34 -0.82
CA THR A 29 22.47 -4.12 -0.58
C THR A 29 21.15 -4.50 0.10
N PRO A 30 20.85 -3.97 1.30
CA PRO A 30 19.66 -4.37 2.04
C PRO A 30 18.39 -3.81 1.41
N VAL A 31 17.29 -4.52 1.62
CA VAL A 31 15.95 -3.97 1.49
C VAL A 31 15.65 -3.17 2.75
N LEU A 32 15.18 -1.93 2.60
CA LEU A 32 14.77 -1.11 3.75
C LEU A 32 13.25 -1.12 3.86
N VAL A 33 12.76 -1.19 5.09
CA VAL A 33 11.32 -1.08 5.40
C VAL A 33 11.14 -0.01 6.45
N ASP A 34 10.45 1.06 6.08
CA ASP A 34 10.11 2.16 6.98
C ASP A 34 8.63 2.08 7.35
N TYR A 35 8.30 2.37 8.58
CA TYR A 35 6.93 2.39 9.11
C TYR A 35 6.47 3.82 9.35
N PHE A 36 5.31 4.18 8.78
CA PHE A 36 4.72 5.53 8.86
C PHE A 36 3.48 5.60 9.75
N GLY A 37 3.24 4.57 10.55
CA GLY A 37 2.05 4.47 11.39
C GLY A 37 0.89 3.75 10.70
N HIS A 38 -0.04 3.25 11.51
CA HIS A 38 -1.19 2.46 11.07
C HIS A 38 -0.75 1.29 10.16
N SER A 39 -1.30 1.17 8.97
CA SER A 39 -0.87 0.17 7.98
C SER A 39 0.19 0.68 7.00
N CYS A 40 0.62 1.94 7.12
CA CYS A 40 1.50 2.54 6.12
C CYS A 40 2.95 2.10 6.25
N VAL A 41 3.47 1.51 5.19
CA VAL A 41 4.88 1.10 5.08
C VAL A 41 5.50 1.59 3.77
N ARG A 42 6.80 1.92 3.83
CA ARG A 42 7.61 2.14 2.64
C ARG A 42 8.65 1.04 2.53
N ILE A 43 8.75 0.44 1.35
CA ILE A 43 9.75 -0.56 1.00
C ILE A 43 10.72 0.10 0.02
N VAL A 44 12.03 0.03 0.29
CA VAL A 44 13.06 0.50 -0.63
C VAL A 44 13.89 -0.70 -1.08
N SER A 45 13.92 -0.92 -2.39
CA SER A 45 14.66 -2.01 -3.00
C SER A 45 16.18 -1.79 -2.98
N PRO A 46 16.98 -2.83 -3.22
CA PRO A 46 18.44 -2.70 -3.40
C PRO A 46 18.84 -1.68 -4.47
N LEU A 47 18.08 -1.52 -5.55
CA LEU A 47 18.29 -0.48 -6.57
C LEU A 47 17.84 0.92 -6.13
N GLY A 48 17.21 1.03 -4.96
CA GLY A 48 16.71 2.28 -4.42
C GLY A 48 15.34 2.69 -4.95
N LEU A 49 14.58 1.78 -5.59
CA LEU A 49 13.16 2.02 -5.88
C LEU A 49 12.35 1.94 -4.62
N SER A 50 11.41 2.86 -4.45
CA SER A 50 10.59 3.01 -3.26
C SER A 50 9.12 2.77 -3.55
N VAL A 51 8.50 1.90 -2.76
CA VAL A 51 7.06 1.61 -2.78
C VAL A 51 6.47 2.00 -1.45
N LEU A 52 5.48 2.89 -1.43
CA LEU A 52 4.68 3.25 -0.27
C LEU A 52 3.32 2.58 -0.39
N ILE A 53 2.87 1.93 0.66
CA ILE A 53 1.57 1.25 0.70
C ILE A 53 0.73 1.83 1.82
N ASP A 54 -0.54 2.12 1.54
CA ASP A 54 -1.56 2.60 2.46
C ASP A 54 -1.18 3.90 3.20
N PRO A 55 -0.90 5.00 2.49
CA PRO A 55 -0.79 6.29 3.14
C PRO A 55 -2.15 6.70 3.73
N TRP A 56 -2.12 7.25 4.93
CA TRP A 56 -3.30 7.63 5.69
C TRP A 56 -3.48 9.16 5.77
N ARG A 57 -4.66 9.60 6.15
CA ARG A 57 -4.96 10.99 6.49
C ARG A 57 -5.91 11.06 7.67
N ASN A 58 -5.95 12.21 8.30
CA ASN A 58 -7.06 12.53 9.21
C ASN A 58 -8.30 12.87 8.37
N ASP A 59 -9.47 12.44 8.82
CA ASP A 59 -10.74 12.80 8.19
C ASP A 59 -11.40 13.95 9.01
N PRO A 60 -11.62 15.12 8.40
CA PRO A 60 -12.21 16.26 9.12
C PRO A 60 -13.64 15.98 9.62
N ALA A 61 -14.37 15.05 8.99
CA ALA A 61 -15.72 14.68 9.40
C ALA A 61 -15.76 13.85 10.69
N TRP A 62 -14.65 13.15 10.98
CA TRP A 62 -14.53 12.23 12.10
C TRP A 62 -13.59 12.73 13.20
N GLY A 63 -12.96 13.89 13.01
CA GLY A 63 -11.95 14.44 13.89
C GLY A 63 -10.54 13.86 13.62
N TRP A 64 -9.66 14.02 14.59
CA TRP A 64 -8.26 13.61 14.47
C TRP A 64 -8.08 12.19 15.00
N TRP A 65 -7.86 11.23 14.08
CA TRP A 65 -7.54 9.84 14.40
C TRP A 65 -6.06 9.66 14.70
N PHE A 66 -5.23 10.41 13.97
CA PHE A 66 -3.79 10.38 14.12
C PHE A 66 -3.31 11.65 14.83
N PRO A 67 -2.31 11.55 15.73
CA PRO A 67 -1.83 12.70 16.52
C PRO A 67 -1.11 13.77 15.69
N VAL A 68 -0.76 13.44 14.45
CA VAL A 68 -0.06 14.30 13.49
C VAL A 68 -0.65 14.12 12.09
N ASP A 69 -0.33 15.03 11.19
CA ASP A 69 -0.63 14.83 9.77
C ASP A 69 0.37 13.88 9.13
N PHE A 70 -0.05 13.23 8.02
CA PHE A 70 0.85 12.38 7.26
C PHE A 70 2.00 13.21 6.68
N PRO A 71 3.26 12.76 6.83
CA PRO A 71 4.42 13.54 6.41
C PRO A 71 4.53 13.66 4.89
N GLU A 72 5.19 14.72 4.42
CA GLU A 72 5.58 14.80 3.01
C GLU A 72 6.62 13.71 2.67
N VAL A 73 6.22 12.76 1.82
CA VAL A 73 7.07 11.66 1.38
C VAL A 73 7.16 11.66 -0.14
N LYS A 74 8.38 11.45 -0.66
CA LYS A 74 8.62 11.21 -2.08
C LYS A 74 8.91 9.74 -2.29
N VAL A 75 8.19 9.11 -3.23
CA VAL A 75 8.36 7.69 -3.57
C VAL A 75 8.23 7.47 -5.07
N ASP A 76 8.67 6.33 -5.55
CA ASP A 76 8.50 5.97 -6.95
C ASP A 76 7.08 5.44 -7.20
N ILE A 77 6.57 4.63 -6.30
CA ILE A 77 5.24 4.01 -6.39
C ILE A 77 4.47 4.27 -5.10
N ALA A 78 3.21 4.65 -5.20
CA ALA A 78 2.26 4.69 -4.09
C ALA A 78 1.06 3.77 -4.39
N LEU A 79 0.70 2.94 -3.43
CA LEU A 79 -0.36 1.94 -3.53
C LEU A 79 -1.38 2.13 -2.42
N SER A 80 -2.65 1.78 -2.69
CA SER A 80 -3.66 1.58 -1.64
C SER A 80 -4.29 0.20 -1.76
N THR A 81 -4.56 -0.43 -0.62
CA THR A 81 -5.24 -1.72 -0.56
C THR A 81 -6.74 -1.57 -0.75
N HIS A 82 -7.35 -0.53 -0.19
CA HIS A 82 -8.78 -0.27 -0.26
C HIS A 82 -9.09 1.23 -0.03
N ALA A 83 -10.36 1.63 -0.21
CA ALA A 83 -10.77 3.03 -0.27
C ALA A 83 -11.24 3.59 1.08
N HIS A 84 -10.45 3.45 2.14
CA HIS A 84 -10.70 4.12 3.41
C HIS A 84 -9.68 5.24 3.65
N PHE A 85 -10.08 6.30 4.39
CA PHE A 85 -9.25 7.49 4.61
C PHE A 85 -7.92 7.17 5.30
N ASP A 86 -7.87 6.09 6.04
CA ASP A 86 -6.71 5.59 6.76
C ASP A 86 -5.81 4.65 5.92
N HIS A 87 -6.16 4.43 4.62
CA HIS A 87 -5.40 3.60 3.69
C HIS A 87 -5.21 4.22 2.29
N ASP A 88 -6.01 5.21 1.88
CA ASP A 88 -6.01 5.69 0.50
C ASP A 88 -5.64 7.16 0.31
N ALA A 89 -4.90 7.75 1.22
CA ALA A 89 -4.46 9.13 1.09
C ALA A 89 -3.37 9.32 0.02
N LEU A 90 -3.53 8.69 -1.14
CA LEU A 90 -2.58 8.65 -2.24
C LEU A 90 -2.26 10.02 -2.86
N HIS A 91 -3.08 11.03 -2.56
CA HIS A 91 -2.88 12.41 -3.00
C HIS A 91 -1.82 13.17 -2.16
N ILE A 92 -1.41 12.64 -1.01
CA ILE A 92 -0.45 13.31 -0.11
C ILE A 92 1.01 12.99 -0.52
N PRO A 93 1.43 11.73 -0.70
CA PRO A 93 2.80 11.43 -1.13
C PRO A 93 3.04 11.92 -2.56
N LYS A 94 4.27 12.38 -2.83
CA LYS A 94 4.71 12.71 -4.19
C LYS A 94 5.24 11.44 -4.85
N ALA A 95 4.38 10.75 -5.58
CA ALA A 95 4.71 9.51 -6.28
C ALA A 95 4.87 9.74 -7.79
N LEU A 96 5.70 8.92 -8.44
CA LEU A 96 5.78 8.84 -9.90
C LEU A 96 4.62 8.05 -10.48
N ILE A 97 4.27 6.96 -9.80
CA ILE A 97 3.19 6.06 -10.17
C ILE A 97 2.28 5.91 -8.96
N THR A 98 1.00 6.13 -9.16
CA THR A 98 -0.04 5.90 -8.15
C THR A 98 -0.96 4.80 -8.65
N MET A 99 -1.19 3.78 -7.84
CA MET A 99 -2.02 2.64 -8.18
C MET A 99 -3.03 2.39 -7.06
N GLU A 100 -4.28 2.70 -7.32
CA GLU A 100 -5.38 2.41 -6.41
C GLU A 100 -5.88 0.98 -6.60
N ARG A 101 -5.77 0.14 -5.58
CA ARG A 101 -6.38 -1.20 -5.56
C ARG A 101 -6.09 -2.01 -6.82
N MET A 102 -4.85 -2.00 -7.26
CA MET A 102 -4.46 -2.62 -8.52
C MET A 102 -4.25 -4.12 -8.37
N VAL A 103 -5.05 -4.90 -9.08
CA VAL A 103 -4.96 -6.36 -9.18
C VAL A 103 -4.07 -6.75 -10.36
N GLY A 104 -3.26 -7.77 -10.18
CA GLY A 104 -2.33 -8.26 -11.19
C GLY A 104 -0.88 -8.15 -10.77
N THR A 105 0.02 -8.51 -11.67
CA THR A 105 1.47 -8.49 -11.39
C THR A 105 2.15 -7.41 -12.21
N TYR A 106 2.94 -6.60 -11.53
CA TYR A 106 3.69 -5.48 -12.08
C TYR A 106 5.16 -5.66 -11.71
N THR A 107 6.05 -5.51 -12.69
CA THR A 107 7.49 -5.54 -12.44
C THR A 107 8.07 -4.19 -12.82
N LEU A 108 8.75 -3.57 -11.89
CA LEU A 108 9.47 -2.32 -12.08
C LEU A 108 10.88 -2.48 -11.49
N GLY A 109 11.86 -2.54 -12.37
CA GLY A 109 13.24 -2.78 -11.96
C GLY A 109 13.41 -4.08 -11.18
N ASP A 110 13.93 -3.97 -9.97
CA ASP A 110 14.15 -5.08 -9.05
C ASP A 110 12.98 -5.31 -8.07
N ILE A 111 11.84 -4.66 -8.32
CA ILE A 111 10.61 -4.87 -7.54
C ILE A 111 9.57 -5.57 -8.41
N ARG A 112 8.97 -6.62 -7.86
CA ARG A 112 7.77 -7.25 -8.39
C ARG A 112 6.64 -7.08 -7.37
N ILE A 113 5.51 -6.54 -7.83
CA ILE A 113 4.33 -6.33 -7.00
C ILE A 113 3.19 -7.16 -7.59
N THR A 114 2.60 -8.02 -6.77
CA THR A 114 1.39 -8.77 -7.14
C THR A 114 0.26 -8.34 -6.23
N GLY A 115 -0.80 -7.79 -6.81
CA GLY A 115 -2.04 -7.45 -6.13
C GLY A 115 -3.05 -8.58 -6.28
N LEU A 116 -3.51 -9.12 -5.17
CA LEU A 116 -4.50 -10.19 -5.07
C LEU A 116 -5.80 -9.61 -4.52
N ALA A 117 -6.87 -9.62 -5.35
CA ALA A 117 -8.17 -9.14 -4.91
C ALA A 117 -8.77 -10.07 -3.85
N ASP A 118 -9.26 -9.50 -2.77
CA ASP A 118 -9.98 -10.20 -1.73
C ASP A 118 -10.98 -9.23 -1.06
N LYS A 119 -11.53 -9.61 0.04
CA LYS A 119 -12.58 -8.89 0.75
C LYS A 119 -12.04 -8.22 1.99
N HIS A 120 -12.46 -6.99 2.17
CA HIS A 120 -12.24 -6.28 3.41
C HIS A 120 -12.84 -7.06 4.59
N MET A 121 -12.23 -6.90 5.76
CA MET A 121 -12.76 -7.47 6.99
C MET A 121 -14.17 -6.95 7.24
N SER A 122 -15.14 -7.87 7.28
CA SER A 122 -16.51 -7.48 7.59
C SER A 122 -16.78 -7.57 9.10
N ALA A 123 -17.81 -6.85 9.53
CA ALA A 123 -18.27 -6.75 10.91
C ALA A 123 -18.60 -8.07 11.62
N SER A 124 -18.43 -9.21 10.97
CA SER A 124 -18.86 -10.51 11.49
C SER A 124 -17.73 -11.48 11.79
N VAL A 125 -16.50 -11.01 11.87
CA VAL A 125 -15.35 -11.88 12.20
C VAL A 125 -15.11 -11.87 13.71
N GLY A 126 -15.43 -12.98 14.37
CA GLY A 126 -15.29 -13.14 15.81
C GLY A 126 -16.57 -12.79 16.59
N LYS A 127 -16.45 -12.59 17.89
CA LYS A 127 -17.57 -12.31 18.79
C LYS A 127 -18.00 -10.84 18.80
N THR A 128 -17.13 -9.92 18.41
CA THR A 128 -17.38 -8.48 18.36
C THR A 128 -17.68 -8.08 16.94
N ARG A 129 -18.84 -7.47 16.71
CA ARG A 129 -19.24 -6.93 15.42
C ARG A 129 -19.01 -5.43 15.41
N TRP A 130 -18.63 -4.87 14.27
CA TRP A 130 -18.60 -3.40 14.09
C TRP A 130 -19.95 -2.76 14.44
N THR A 131 -21.06 -3.44 14.10
CA THR A 131 -22.41 -3.01 14.49
C THR A 131 -22.62 -2.94 16.00
N ASP A 132 -21.91 -3.70 16.80
CA ASP A 132 -21.99 -3.64 18.25
C ASP A 132 -21.18 -2.46 18.78
N ILE A 133 -19.99 -2.21 18.18
CA ILE A 133 -19.18 -1.01 18.46
C ILE A 133 -19.94 0.26 18.09
N GLN A 134 -20.60 0.30 16.92
CA GLN A 134 -21.45 1.42 16.51
C GLN A 134 -22.57 1.71 17.51
N LYS A 135 -23.23 0.68 18.01
CA LYS A 135 -24.27 0.86 19.04
C LYS A 135 -23.71 1.42 20.35
N ASP A 136 -22.52 0.98 20.73
CA ASP A 136 -21.88 1.39 21.98
C ASP A 136 -21.33 2.82 21.90
N THR A 137 -20.82 3.23 20.73
CA THR A 137 -20.23 4.56 20.50
C THR A 137 -21.23 5.58 19.96
N GLY A 138 -22.35 5.11 19.36
CA GLY A 138 -23.33 5.96 18.70
C GLY A 138 -22.87 6.52 17.35
N GLU A 139 -21.72 6.08 16.84
CA GLU A 139 -21.13 6.55 15.59
C GLU A 139 -21.06 5.45 14.54
N ASP A 140 -21.27 5.82 13.28
CA ASP A 140 -21.19 4.89 12.15
C ASP A 140 -19.74 4.84 11.60
N PHE A 141 -18.91 4.01 12.23
CA PHE A 141 -17.52 3.77 11.78
C PHE A 141 -17.42 2.69 10.71
N ALA A 142 -18.51 1.95 10.48
CA ALA A 142 -18.43 0.85 9.54
C ALA A 142 -18.40 1.41 8.11
N PRO A 143 -17.34 1.16 7.37
CA PRO A 143 -17.42 1.29 5.93
C PRO A 143 -18.57 0.39 5.44
N PRO A 144 -19.20 0.71 4.30
CA PRO A 144 -20.23 -0.14 3.70
C PRO A 144 -19.59 -1.48 3.29
N THR A 145 -19.48 -2.39 4.24
CA THR A 145 -18.91 -3.72 4.02
C THR A 145 -19.96 -4.61 3.37
N ASN A 146 -19.82 -4.81 2.08
CA ASN A 146 -20.59 -5.81 1.38
C ASN A 146 -19.71 -7.07 1.23
N ASN A 147 -20.07 -8.14 1.93
CA ASN A 147 -19.38 -9.43 1.88
C ASN A 147 -19.32 -10.07 0.47
N LEU A 148 -20.00 -9.49 -0.50
CA LEU A 148 -20.00 -9.91 -1.89
C LEU A 148 -18.94 -9.20 -2.73
N HIS A 149 -18.40 -8.08 -2.26
CA HIS A 149 -17.45 -7.27 -3.03
C HIS A 149 -16.00 -7.67 -2.71
N MET A 150 -15.19 -7.73 -3.75
CA MET A 150 -13.75 -7.86 -3.68
C MET A 150 -13.17 -6.43 -3.55
N ASP A 151 -13.20 -5.91 -2.34
CA ASP A 151 -12.96 -4.49 -2.05
C ASP A 151 -11.63 -4.23 -1.33
N ASN A 152 -10.83 -5.26 -1.11
CA ASN A 152 -9.46 -5.14 -0.62
C ASN A 152 -8.47 -5.85 -1.55
N VAL A 153 -7.25 -5.33 -1.63
CA VAL A 153 -6.14 -5.94 -2.38
C VAL A 153 -5.02 -6.26 -1.41
N ILE A 154 -4.62 -7.53 -1.36
CA ILE A 154 -3.40 -7.95 -0.66
C ILE A 154 -2.24 -7.74 -1.62
N TYR A 155 -1.21 -7.02 -1.21
CA TYR A 155 0.01 -6.85 -2.00
C TYR A 155 1.11 -7.80 -1.56
N VAL A 156 1.65 -8.53 -2.52
CA VAL A 156 2.88 -9.33 -2.37
C VAL A 156 3.99 -8.57 -3.09
N VAL A 157 4.99 -8.13 -2.36
CA VAL A 157 6.13 -7.38 -2.87
C VAL A 157 7.39 -8.22 -2.76
N GLU A 158 7.98 -8.52 -3.90
CA GLU A 158 9.21 -9.32 -4.03
C GLU A 158 10.35 -8.40 -4.47
N THR A 159 11.41 -8.31 -3.68
CA THR A 159 12.61 -7.53 -4.00
C THR A 159 13.80 -7.97 -3.13
N GLY A 160 15.01 -7.87 -3.64
CA GLY A 160 16.23 -8.19 -2.88
C GLY A 160 16.27 -9.59 -2.29
N GLY A 161 15.56 -10.55 -2.89
CA GLY A 161 15.49 -11.94 -2.43
C GLY A 161 14.54 -12.16 -1.24
N ILE A 162 13.74 -11.15 -0.86
CA ILE A 162 12.70 -11.28 0.18
C ILE A 162 11.31 -11.09 -0.42
N THR A 163 10.32 -11.63 0.26
CA THR A 163 8.89 -11.46 -0.05
C THR A 163 8.19 -10.84 1.15
N LEU A 164 7.53 -9.73 0.91
CA LEU A 164 6.72 -9.01 1.90
C LEU A 164 5.25 -9.11 1.50
N VAL A 165 4.40 -9.42 2.45
CA VAL A 165 2.95 -9.45 2.24
C VAL A 165 2.32 -8.32 3.04
N HIS A 166 1.65 -7.41 2.34
CA HIS A 166 0.87 -6.34 2.94
C HIS A 166 -0.61 -6.70 2.86
N TRP A 167 -1.19 -6.94 4.02
CA TRP A 167 -2.53 -7.53 4.15
C TRP A 167 -3.66 -6.50 3.98
N GLY A 168 -3.37 -5.23 4.29
CA GLY A 168 -4.41 -4.21 4.43
C GLY A 168 -5.41 -4.63 5.51
N ASP A 169 -6.66 -4.27 5.31
CA ASP A 169 -7.76 -4.67 6.17
C ASP A 169 -8.51 -5.91 5.66
N ASN A 170 -7.74 -6.84 5.09
CA ASN A 170 -8.30 -8.09 4.59
C ASN A 170 -8.90 -8.92 5.72
N ARG A 171 -9.96 -9.66 5.41
CA ARG A 171 -10.53 -10.63 6.34
C ARG A 171 -9.48 -11.71 6.72
N PRO A 172 -9.59 -12.30 7.93
CA PRO A 172 -8.60 -13.27 8.42
C PRO A 172 -8.47 -14.55 7.58
N VAL A 173 -9.57 -14.96 6.94
CA VAL A 173 -9.59 -16.14 6.05
C VAL A 173 -9.80 -15.63 4.63
N PRO A 174 -8.75 -15.58 3.81
CA PRO A 174 -8.84 -15.07 2.45
C PRO A 174 -9.61 -16.04 1.52
N GLU A 175 -9.89 -15.60 0.29
CA GLU A 175 -10.39 -16.49 -0.75
C GLU A 175 -9.40 -17.63 -1.03
N VAL A 176 -9.92 -18.76 -1.47
CA VAL A 176 -9.12 -19.98 -1.69
C VAL A 176 -7.94 -19.74 -2.62
N PHE A 177 -8.15 -19.00 -3.72
CA PHE A 177 -7.09 -18.72 -4.68
C PHE A 177 -5.97 -17.83 -4.10
N VAL A 178 -6.30 -16.94 -3.15
CA VAL A 178 -5.33 -16.10 -2.44
C VAL A 178 -4.49 -16.97 -1.49
N ASP A 179 -5.15 -17.83 -0.71
CA ASP A 179 -4.46 -18.77 0.18
C ASP A 179 -3.54 -19.72 -0.61
N GLU A 180 -4.01 -20.25 -1.73
CA GLU A 180 -3.20 -21.08 -2.63
C GLU A 180 -2.01 -20.33 -3.23
N TYR A 181 -2.17 -19.05 -3.54
CA TYR A 181 -1.07 -18.22 -4.05
C TYR A 181 0.00 -17.99 -2.97
N LEU A 182 -0.43 -17.66 -1.75
CA LEU A 182 0.48 -17.32 -0.65
C LEU A 182 1.25 -18.54 -0.09
N ARG A 183 0.80 -19.77 -0.40
CA ARG A 183 1.47 -21.01 0.02
C ARG A 183 2.53 -21.51 -0.97
N LYS A 184 2.68 -20.89 -2.11
CA LYS A 184 3.70 -21.23 -3.12
C LYS A 184 5.05 -20.64 -2.80
#